data_b42d700bb6e7708bac6bbbb42f39c22e
#
_entry.id   b42d700bb6e7708bac6bbbb42f39c22e
#
_cell.length_a   1.000
_cell.length_b   1.000
_cell.length_c   1.000
_cell.angle_alpha   90.00
_cell.angle_beta   90.00
_cell.angle_gamma   90.00
#
_symmetry.space_group_name_H-M   'P 1'
#
loop_
_entity.id
_entity.type
_entity.pdbx_description
1 polymer ?
#
loop_
_entity_poly.entity_id
_entity_poly.type
_entity_poly.pdbx_seq_one_letter_code
_entity_poly.pdbx_strand_id
1 'polypeptide(L)'
;MKRWLGKAETALGNHSDRLNAINIFPVADGDTGTNLYLTVRAAARSLQDAAPVPALAQDPARMQGTARTRDSRQSPDPRQSPDPRQAPDAVLNDVGAVLAKAGQAAMEQARGNSGTLFSVFLCAAAEPLAGHTRLTATTLAAALNRAQIRAWSALSDPVPGTMLSVMEAAARAAAAVDAGQNGNDSNYALGLALDAAVEAALEAVVRTEAQLDALQAAHVVDAGGVGMLLILDCLRSAVLGVELQSELLDGLHGYDLQDPHIHADMPDDDGVEVMCTISLSPLDAATLRQRLDELGDSVIMSQVGPAPDTDGRYRWRVHVHVLDSGPALETISSLGEPADVSVSELALPRDPNPVEADAGSREGR
;
A
#
# COMPACT_ATOMS: atom_id res chain seq x y z
N MET A 1 -6.79 9.81 7.81
CA MET A 1 -5.58 9.21 7.23
C MET A 1 -4.47 9.02 8.26
N LYS A 2 -4.03 10.06 8.99
CA LYS A 2 -2.95 9.95 10.00
C LYS A 2 -3.17 8.85 11.05
N ARG A 3 -4.39 8.81 11.68
CA ARG A 3 -4.74 7.74 12.63
C ARG A 3 -4.78 6.35 12.01
N TRP A 4 -5.30 6.23 10.80
CA TRP A 4 -5.34 4.98 10.06
C TRP A 4 -3.94 4.40 9.86
N LEU A 5 -3.06 5.16 9.20
CA LEU A 5 -1.70 4.67 8.90
C LEU A 5 -0.88 4.42 10.17
N GLY A 6 -1.08 5.21 11.23
CA GLY A 6 -0.43 4.94 12.52
C GLY A 6 -0.92 3.65 13.20
N LYS A 7 -2.24 3.35 13.12
CA LYS A 7 -2.78 2.06 13.58
C LYS A 7 -2.25 0.89 12.74
N ALA A 8 -2.20 1.06 11.41
CA ALA A 8 -1.69 0.06 10.50
C ALA A 8 -0.18 -0.21 10.71
N GLU A 9 0.62 0.83 10.94
CA GLU A 9 2.04 0.68 11.32
C GLU A 9 2.19 -0.16 12.58
N THR A 10 1.41 0.12 13.61
CA THR A 10 1.45 -0.64 14.87
C THR A 10 0.98 -2.09 14.68
N ALA A 11 -0.14 -2.29 13.99
CA ALA A 11 -0.70 -3.63 13.76
C ALA A 11 0.27 -4.49 12.95
N LEU A 12 0.78 -3.98 11.81
CA LEU A 12 1.74 -4.72 11.00
C LEU A 12 3.06 -4.99 11.74
N GLY A 13 3.54 -4.05 12.57
CA GLY A 13 4.72 -4.28 13.41
C GLY A 13 4.52 -5.43 14.40
N ASN A 14 3.32 -5.59 14.97
CA ASN A 14 3.00 -6.67 15.90
C ASN A 14 2.79 -8.03 15.20
N HIS A 15 2.48 -8.02 13.91
CA HIS A 15 2.15 -9.23 13.15
C HIS A 15 3.19 -9.57 12.07
N SER A 16 4.26 -8.77 11.94
CA SER A 16 5.28 -8.91 10.90
C SER A 16 5.86 -10.32 10.84
N ASP A 17 6.30 -10.87 11.98
CA ASP A 17 6.93 -12.18 12.03
C ASP A 17 5.98 -13.32 11.63
N ARG A 18 4.69 -13.20 12.00
CA ARG A 18 3.67 -14.18 11.60
C ARG A 18 3.35 -14.12 10.11
N LEU A 19 3.29 -12.91 9.55
CA LEU A 19 3.12 -12.71 8.11
C LEU A 19 4.32 -13.25 7.32
N ASN A 20 5.52 -13.04 7.83
CA ASN A 20 6.74 -13.59 7.25
C ASN A 20 6.72 -15.13 7.27
N ALA A 21 6.25 -15.72 8.37
CA ALA A 21 6.21 -17.18 8.54
C ALA A 21 5.29 -17.89 7.52
N ILE A 22 4.22 -17.25 7.07
CA ILE A 22 3.29 -17.81 6.07
C ILE A 22 3.54 -17.28 4.65
N ASN A 23 4.62 -16.53 4.42
CA ASN A 23 4.96 -15.98 3.12
C ASN A 23 5.63 -17.03 2.25
N ILE A 24 4.85 -17.70 1.40
CA ILE A 24 5.33 -18.75 0.49
C ILE A 24 5.01 -18.47 -0.99
N PHE A 25 4.31 -17.39 -1.30
CA PHE A 25 3.94 -17.05 -2.67
C PHE A 25 4.05 -15.54 -2.92
N PRO A 26 4.52 -15.08 -4.10
CA PRO A 26 5.07 -15.87 -5.21
C PRO A 26 6.44 -16.49 -4.91
N VAL A 27 7.19 -15.96 -3.96
CA VAL A 27 8.49 -16.43 -3.50
C VAL A 27 8.43 -16.66 -1.98
N ALA A 28 9.03 -17.72 -1.51
CA ALA A 28 9.07 -18.07 -0.09
C ALA A 28 10.27 -17.39 0.62
N ASP A 29 10.38 -16.06 0.49
CA ASP A 29 11.49 -15.26 1.07
C ASP A 29 11.24 -14.80 2.51
N GLY A 30 10.04 -15.04 3.02
CA GLY A 30 9.69 -14.76 4.43
C GLY A 30 9.73 -13.28 4.80
N ASP A 31 9.49 -12.37 3.90
CA ASP A 31 9.67 -10.93 4.12
C ASP A 31 8.41 -10.05 3.94
N THR A 32 7.29 -10.62 3.50
CA THR A 32 6.04 -9.88 3.22
C THR A 32 5.58 -9.00 4.38
N GLY A 33 5.63 -9.52 5.61
CA GLY A 33 5.25 -8.75 6.80
C GLY A 33 6.18 -7.57 7.05
N THR A 34 7.48 -7.78 6.93
CA THR A 34 8.51 -6.73 7.04
C THR A 34 8.34 -5.68 5.96
N ASN A 35 8.12 -6.08 4.73
CA ASN A 35 7.95 -5.19 3.57
C ASN A 35 6.71 -4.31 3.70
N LEU A 36 5.56 -4.88 4.08
CA LEU A 36 4.34 -4.12 4.37
C LEU A 36 4.54 -3.16 5.54
N TYR A 37 5.13 -3.63 6.65
CA TYR A 37 5.41 -2.79 7.81
C TYR A 37 6.27 -1.57 7.45
N LEU A 38 7.40 -1.79 6.75
CA LEU A 38 8.30 -0.71 6.36
C LEU A 38 7.64 0.30 5.43
N THR A 39 6.84 -0.19 4.49
CA THR A 39 6.11 0.64 3.53
C THR A 39 5.03 1.48 4.20
N VAL A 40 4.21 0.87 5.08
CA VAL A 40 3.19 1.60 5.86
C VAL A 40 3.82 2.61 6.80
N ARG A 41 4.97 2.25 7.43
CA ARG A 41 5.73 3.16 8.28
C ARG A 41 6.20 4.40 7.52
N ALA A 42 6.68 4.25 6.29
CA ALA A 42 7.07 5.38 5.44
C ALA A 42 5.87 6.31 5.16
N ALA A 43 4.72 5.73 4.79
CA ALA A 43 3.48 6.46 4.60
C ALA A 43 3.05 7.23 5.88
N ALA A 44 3.05 6.57 7.03
CA ALA A 44 2.65 7.15 8.31
C ALA A 44 3.57 8.30 8.72
N ARG A 45 4.89 8.11 8.62
CA ARG A 45 5.90 9.14 8.96
C ARG A 45 5.77 10.39 8.10
N SER A 46 5.54 10.25 6.80
CA SER A 46 5.36 11.39 5.89
C SER A 46 4.25 12.34 6.33
N LEU A 47 3.27 11.84 7.08
CA LEU A 47 2.17 12.63 7.61
C LEU A 47 2.46 13.22 9.00
N GLN A 48 3.45 12.67 9.73
CA GLN A 48 3.84 13.18 11.06
C GLN A 48 4.72 14.42 10.93
N ASP A 49 5.61 14.45 9.94
CA ASP A 49 6.58 15.54 9.72
C ASP A 49 5.94 16.83 9.18
N ALA A 50 4.66 16.81 8.83
CA ALA A 50 3.90 18.01 8.57
C ALA A 50 3.62 18.71 9.92
N ALA A 51 4.61 19.45 10.45
CA ALA A 51 4.46 20.27 11.65
C ALA A 51 3.27 21.23 11.47
N PRO A 52 2.43 21.45 12.51
CA PRO A 52 1.49 22.56 12.47
C PRO A 52 2.30 23.84 12.31
N VAL A 53 1.99 24.62 11.27
CA VAL A 53 2.53 25.98 11.14
C VAL A 53 2.27 26.68 12.46
N PRO A 54 3.28 27.21 13.18
CA PRO A 54 3.05 27.88 14.42
C PRO A 54 2.01 28.96 14.18
N ALA A 55 0.90 28.95 14.94
CA ALA A 55 -0.07 30.00 14.93
C ALA A 55 0.70 31.28 15.20
N LEU A 56 0.77 32.17 14.21
CA LEU A 56 1.34 33.51 14.39
C LEU A 56 0.67 34.11 15.62
N ALA A 57 1.44 34.34 16.67
CA ALA A 57 0.99 34.95 17.89
C ALA A 57 0.17 36.18 17.48
N GLN A 58 -1.12 36.16 17.78
CA GLN A 58 -1.99 37.31 17.61
C GLN A 58 -1.49 38.34 18.56
N ASP A 59 -0.86 39.38 18.03
CA ASP A 59 -0.43 40.54 18.78
C ASP A 59 -1.68 41.24 19.37
N PRO A 60 -1.88 41.26 20.70
CA PRO A 60 -3.07 41.85 21.31
C PRO A 60 -3.13 43.37 21.18
N ALA A 61 -2.11 44.03 20.62
CA ALA A 61 -2.00 45.47 20.50
C ALA A 61 -2.79 46.08 19.33
N ARG A 62 -3.50 45.31 18.49
CA ARG A 62 -4.19 45.82 17.29
C ARG A 62 -5.72 45.95 17.41
N MET A 63 -6.26 45.80 18.58
CA MET A 63 -7.72 45.95 18.85
C MET A 63 -8.09 47.31 19.44
N GLN A 64 -7.54 48.41 18.94
CA GLN A 64 -8.10 49.74 19.20
C GLN A 64 -7.96 50.59 17.93
N GLY A 65 -9.04 50.73 17.19
CA GLY A 65 -9.03 51.61 16.01
C GLY A 65 -10.31 51.56 15.17
N THR A 66 -11.33 52.30 15.61
CA THR A 66 -12.35 53.01 14.81
C THR A 66 -13.30 52.21 13.90
N ALA A 67 -14.51 52.06 14.39
CA ALA A 67 -15.72 51.82 13.56
C ALA A 67 -15.86 52.89 12.50
N ARG A 68 -15.76 52.54 11.22
CA ARG A 68 -16.27 53.30 10.09
C ARG A 68 -17.23 52.41 9.29
N THR A 69 -18.49 52.80 9.33
CA THR A 69 -19.58 52.34 8.48
C THR A 69 -19.13 52.29 7.02
N ARG A 70 -19.21 51.10 6.41
CA ARG A 70 -18.99 50.90 4.96
C ARG A 70 -20.29 50.46 4.32
N ASP A 71 -20.71 51.33 3.39
CA ASP A 71 -21.84 51.20 2.50
C ASP A 71 -21.72 49.93 1.61
N SER A 72 -22.81 49.21 1.56
CA SER A 72 -22.98 48.00 0.78
C SER A 72 -23.30 48.35 -0.67
N ARG A 73 -22.39 48.16 -1.61
CA ARG A 73 -22.62 47.90 -3.05
C ARG A 73 -21.29 47.86 -3.83
N GLN A 74 -20.64 46.73 -3.86
CA GLN A 74 -19.68 46.42 -4.94
C GLN A 74 -19.76 44.93 -5.25
N SER A 75 -20.18 44.61 -6.48
CA SER A 75 -20.11 43.29 -7.08
C SER A 75 -18.64 42.87 -7.25
N PRO A 76 -18.28 41.57 -7.07
CA PRO A 76 -16.90 41.14 -7.22
C PRO A 76 -16.43 41.27 -8.66
N ASP A 77 -15.23 41.86 -8.84
CA ASP A 77 -14.54 41.94 -10.15
C ASP A 77 -14.05 40.53 -10.56
N PRO A 78 -14.43 40.03 -11.76
CA PRO A 78 -14.06 38.66 -12.22
C PRO A 78 -12.58 38.49 -12.57
N ARG A 79 -11.74 39.49 -12.32
CA ARG A 79 -10.29 39.44 -12.65
C ARG A 79 -9.36 39.30 -11.43
N GLN A 80 -9.88 39.07 -10.25
CA GLN A 80 -9.00 38.79 -9.09
C GLN A 80 -8.57 37.34 -9.12
N SER A 81 -7.32 37.12 -9.51
CA SER A 81 -6.62 35.84 -9.28
C SER A 81 -6.66 35.51 -7.78
N PRO A 82 -6.86 34.24 -7.39
CA PRO A 82 -6.87 33.84 -5.98
C PRO A 82 -5.55 34.25 -5.30
N ASP A 83 -5.66 34.82 -4.11
CA ASP A 83 -4.52 35.23 -3.29
C ASP A 83 -3.64 33.99 -2.96
N PRO A 84 -2.37 33.95 -3.36
CA PRO A 84 -1.47 32.82 -3.08
C PRO A 84 -1.27 32.51 -1.59
N ARG A 85 -1.76 33.36 -0.68
CA ARG A 85 -1.64 33.18 0.76
C ARG A 85 -2.77 32.35 1.38
N GLN A 86 -3.79 31.96 0.62
CA GLN A 86 -4.88 31.09 1.08
C GLN A 86 -4.64 29.59 0.81
N ALA A 87 -3.50 29.22 0.19
CA ALA A 87 -3.20 27.86 -0.23
C ALA A 87 -2.82 26.85 0.89
N PRO A 88 -2.15 27.18 2.01
CA PRO A 88 -1.67 26.14 2.94
C PRO A 88 -2.77 25.47 3.77
N ASP A 89 -3.83 26.18 4.15
CA ASP A 89 -4.88 25.59 5.02
C ASP A 89 -5.87 24.70 4.24
N ALA A 90 -6.07 24.96 2.94
CA ALA A 90 -6.95 24.16 2.10
C ALA A 90 -6.37 22.75 1.81
N VAL A 91 -5.05 22.64 1.69
CA VAL A 91 -4.36 21.35 1.43
C VAL A 91 -4.39 20.44 2.66
N LEU A 92 -4.34 20.99 3.88
CA LEU A 92 -4.38 20.21 5.12
C LEU A 92 -5.74 19.54 5.38
N ASN A 93 -6.80 20.02 4.74
CA ASN A 93 -8.15 19.46 4.86
C ASN A 93 -8.56 18.59 3.66
N ASP A 94 -7.72 18.45 2.65
CA ASP A 94 -7.97 17.58 1.48
C ASP A 94 -7.51 16.16 1.78
N VAL A 95 -8.48 15.24 1.90
CA VAL A 95 -8.23 13.82 2.20
C VAL A 95 -7.39 13.16 1.10
N GLY A 96 -7.66 13.48 -0.17
CA GLY A 96 -6.92 12.96 -1.30
C GLY A 96 -5.49 13.46 -1.33
N ALA A 97 -5.26 14.77 -1.12
CA ALA A 97 -3.91 15.33 -1.08
C ALA A 97 -3.07 14.73 0.06
N VAL A 98 -3.67 14.51 1.24
CA VAL A 98 -3.00 13.84 2.37
C VAL A 98 -2.66 12.40 2.02
N LEU A 99 -3.59 11.67 1.40
CA LEU A 99 -3.36 10.27 1.02
C LEU A 99 -2.34 10.15 -0.12
N ALA A 100 -2.36 11.06 -1.10
CA ALA A 100 -1.37 11.11 -2.18
C ALA A 100 0.05 11.32 -1.64
N LYS A 101 0.23 12.22 -0.66
CA LYS A 101 1.53 12.41 0.01
C LYS A 101 2.01 11.14 0.70
N ALA A 102 1.11 10.44 1.41
CA ALA A 102 1.44 9.19 2.07
C ALA A 102 1.78 8.08 1.06
N GLY A 103 1.01 7.97 -0.03
CA GLY A 103 1.25 7.02 -1.11
C GLY A 103 2.58 7.26 -1.82
N GLN A 104 2.95 8.52 -2.07
CA GLN A 104 4.25 8.85 -2.66
C GLN A 104 5.41 8.42 -1.75
N ALA A 105 5.34 8.73 -0.45
CA ALA A 105 6.37 8.31 0.50
C ALA A 105 6.45 6.78 0.64
N ALA A 106 5.29 6.09 0.59
CA ALA A 106 5.24 4.64 0.53
C ALA A 106 5.95 4.12 -0.71
N MET A 107 5.65 4.68 -1.89
CA MET A 107 6.22 4.27 -3.17
C MET A 107 7.75 4.44 -3.22
N GLU A 108 8.28 5.51 -2.64
CA GLU A 108 9.73 5.78 -2.58
C GLU A 108 10.47 4.77 -1.67
N GLN A 109 9.79 4.20 -0.68
CA GLN A 109 10.37 3.29 0.31
C GLN A 109 9.82 1.85 0.19
N ALA A 110 8.99 1.59 -0.81
CA ALA A 110 8.39 0.27 -1.04
C ALA A 110 9.46 -0.80 -1.23
N ARG A 111 9.20 -1.98 -0.66
CA ARG A 111 10.02 -3.18 -0.82
C ARG A 111 9.12 -4.36 -1.12
N GLY A 112 9.64 -5.29 -1.89
CA GLY A 112 8.94 -6.49 -2.30
C GLY A 112 7.66 -6.23 -3.08
N ASN A 113 7.03 -7.29 -3.53
CA ASN A 113 5.73 -7.25 -4.22
C ASN A 113 4.64 -6.59 -3.36
N SER A 114 4.52 -7.00 -2.10
CA SER A 114 3.46 -6.56 -1.18
C SER A 114 3.54 -5.06 -0.87
N GLY A 115 4.75 -4.56 -0.56
CA GLY A 115 4.97 -3.13 -0.29
C GLY A 115 4.72 -2.28 -1.53
N THR A 116 5.18 -2.73 -2.70
CA THR A 116 4.97 -2.02 -3.97
C THR A 116 3.49 -1.96 -4.33
N LEU A 117 2.75 -3.08 -4.23
CA LEU A 117 1.31 -3.12 -4.49
C LEU A 117 0.51 -2.24 -3.51
N PHE A 118 0.87 -2.26 -2.23
CA PHE A 118 0.23 -1.37 -1.26
C PHE A 118 0.49 0.11 -1.56
N SER A 119 1.68 0.47 -2.02
CA SER A 119 2.01 1.83 -2.43
C SER A 119 1.19 2.27 -3.64
N VAL A 120 1.03 1.41 -4.65
CA VAL A 120 0.15 1.62 -5.80
C VAL A 120 -1.30 1.82 -5.34
N PHE A 121 -1.76 0.98 -4.42
CA PHE A 121 -3.10 1.09 -3.82
C PHE A 121 -3.31 2.46 -3.18
N LEU A 122 -2.39 2.95 -2.34
CA LEU A 122 -2.50 4.25 -1.69
C LEU A 122 -2.53 5.42 -2.68
N CYS A 123 -1.63 5.41 -3.66
CA CYS A 123 -1.57 6.45 -4.69
C CYS A 123 -2.87 6.51 -5.50
N ALA A 124 -3.39 5.36 -5.89
CA ALA A 124 -4.60 5.28 -6.70
C ALA A 124 -5.87 5.61 -5.89
N ALA A 125 -5.94 5.18 -4.62
CA ALA A 125 -7.05 5.53 -3.73
C ALA A 125 -7.15 7.04 -3.49
N ALA A 126 -6.06 7.78 -3.57
CA ALA A 126 -6.03 9.22 -3.38
C ALA A 126 -6.72 9.99 -4.52
N GLU A 127 -6.74 9.46 -5.75
CA GLU A 127 -7.25 10.15 -6.93
C GLU A 127 -8.74 10.53 -6.78
N PRO A 128 -9.68 9.62 -6.45
CA PRO A 128 -11.08 9.97 -6.27
C PRO A 128 -11.36 10.81 -5.01
N LEU A 129 -10.41 10.88 -4.08
CA LEU A 129 -10.54 11.64 -2.84
C LEU A 129 -10.04 13.09 -2.96
N ALA A 130 -9.46 13.48 -4.10
CA ALA A 130 -8.94 14.82 -4.33
C ALA A 130 -10.06 15.87 -4.19
N GLY A 131 -9.80 16.92 -3.41
CA GLY A 131 -10.76 17.98 -3.13
C GLY A 131 -11.81 17.65 -2.07
N HIS A 132 -11.84 16.42 -1.54
CA HIS A 132 -12.78 16.04 -0.48
C HIS A 132 -12.19 16.28 0.91
N THR A 133 -12.98 16.88 1.80
CA THR A 133 -12.56 17.18 3.19
C THR A 133 -12.90 16.06 4.16
N ARG A 134 -13.69 15.06 3.73
CA ARG A 134 -14.07 13.89 4.52
C ARG A 134 -14.29 12.67 3.64
N LEU A 135 -14.18 11.50 4.26
CA LEU A 135 -14.56 10.23 3.64
C LEU A 135 -16.08 10.01 3.78
N THR A 136 -16.72 9.52 2.72
CA THR A 136 -18.12 9.07 2.67
C THR A 136 -18.18 7.65 2.12
N ALA A 137 -19.33 6.98 2.17
CA ALA A 137 -19.48 5.65 1.54
C ALA A 137 -19.15 5.71 0.04
N THR A 138 -19.66 6.72 -0.67
CA THR A 138 -19.42 6.91 -2.11
C THR A 138 -17.93 7.14 -2.43
N THR A 139 -17.27 8.02 -1.69
CA THR A 139 -15.85 8.29 -1.94
C THR A 139 -14.95 7.13 -1.50
N LEU A 140 -15.32 6.36 -0.47
CA LEU A 140 -14.64 5.13 -0.08
C LEU A 140 -14.75 4.08 -1.18
N ALA A 141 -15.96 3.82 -1.69
CA ALA A 141 -16.20 2.86 -2.78
C ALA A 141 -15.41 3.23 -4.03
N ALA A 142 -15.42 4.52 -4.43
CA ALA A 142 -14.64 5.02 -5.55
C ALA A 142 -13.13 4.84 -5.34
N ALA A 143 -12.63 5.15 -4.12
CA ALA A 143 -11.22 5.02 -3.76
C ALA A 143 -10.75 3.56 -3.81
N LEU A 144 -11.50 2.64 -3.18
CA LEU A 144 -11.16 1.22 -3.18
C LEU A 144 -11.23 0.62 -4.58
N ASN A 145 -12.26 0.99 -5.36
CA ASN A 145 -12.37 0.52 -6.75
C ASN A 145 -11.22 1.02 -7.64
N ARG A 146 -10.85 2.29 -7.52
CA ARG A 146 -9.70 2.84 -8.25
C ARG A 146 -8.40 2.15 -7.85
N ALA A 147 -8.21 1.93 -6.55
CA ALA A 147 -7.02 1.32 -5.99
C ALA A 147 -6.84 -0.12 -6.48
N GLN A 148 -7.89 -0.95 -6.42
CA GLN A 148 -7.81 -2.34 -6.87
C GLN A 148 -7.53 -2.44 -8.37
N ILE A 149 -8.18 -1.64 -9.22
CA ILE A 149 -7.92 -1.64 -10.67
C ILE A 149 -6.45 -1.30 -10.96
N ARG A 150 -5.89 -0.32 -10.26
CA ARG A 150 -4.48 0.08 -10.45
C ARG A 150 -3.52 -0.98 -9.93
N ALA A 151 -3.82 -1.63 -8.80
CA ALA A 151 -3.01 -2.72 -8.27
C ALA A 151 -2.95 -3.91 -9.25
N TRP A 152 -4.11 -4.35 -9.78
CA TRP A 152 -4.18 -5.40 -10.80
C TRP A 152 -3.38 -5.03 -12.07
N SER A 153 -3.46 -3.79 -12.52
CA SER A 153 -2.77 -3.33 -13.74
C SER A 153 -1.29 -3.02 -13.54
N ALA A 154 -0.80 -2.97 -12.30
CA ALA A 154 0.59 -2.70 -12.00
C ALA A 154 1.49 -3.91 -12.26
N LEU A 155 0.98 -5.13 -12.00
CA LEU A 155 1.68 -6.37 -12.34
C LEU A 155 1.53 -6.71 -13.81
N SER A 156 2.56 -7.32 -14.38
CA SER A 156 2.51 -7.88 -15.73
C SER A 156 1.70 -9.18 -15.77
N ASP A 157 1.85 -10.03 -14.75
CA ASP A 157 1.09 -11.27 -14.59
C ASP A 157 0.39 -11.30 -13.22
N PRO A 158 -0.78 -10.67 -13.09
CA PRO A 158 -1.50 -10.61 -11.82
C PRO A 158 -2.18 -11.96 -11.52
N VAL A 159 -1.95 -12.49 -10.31
CA VAL A 159 -2.44 -13.80 -9.89
C VAL A 159 -3.62 -13.68 -8.91
N PRO A 160 -4.78 -14.31 -9.18
CA PRO A 160 -5.87 -14.44 -8.22
C PRO A 160 -5.45 -15.26 -6.99
N GLY A 161 -6.12 -15.05 -5.85
CA GLY A 161 -5.79 -15.75 -4.60
C GLY A 161 -4.67 -15.08 -3.80
N THR A 162 -4.36 -13.83 -4.12
CA THR A 162 -3.36 -13.02 -3.44
C THR A 162 -3.99 -11.76 -2.83
N MET A 163 -3.17 -10.90 -2.27
CA MET A 163 -3.53 -9.54 -1.81
C MET A 163 -4.44 -8.80 -2.81
N LEU A 164 -4.27 -9.04 -4.12
CA LEU A 164 -5.10 -8.43 -5.18
C LEU A 164 -6.57 -8.85 -5.06
N SER A 165 -6.84 -10.12 -4.80
CA SER A 165 -8.20 -10.64 -4.62
C SER A 165 -8.87 -10.06 -3.36
N VAL A 166 -8.10 -9.81 -2.31
CA VAL A 166 -8.59 -9.16 -1.09
C VAL A 166 -8.96 -7.70 -1.35
N MET A 167 -8.12 -6.95 -2.06
CA MET A 167 -8.43 -5.58 -2.48
C MET A 167 -9.69 -5.51 -3.34
N GLU A 168 -9.85 -6.43 -4.28
CA GLU A 168 -11.02 -6.50 -5.16
C GLU A 168 -12.30 -6.82 -4.38
N ALA A 169 -12.25 -7.79 -3.46
CA ALA A 169 -13.40 -8.17 -2.65
C ALA A 169 -13.88 -7.00 -1.77
N ALA A 170 -12.96 -6.32 -1.10
CA ALA A 170 -13.26 -5.13 -0.31
C ALA A 170 -13.88 -4.01 -1.14
N ALA A 171 -13.34 -3.74 -2.33
CA ALA A 171 -13.86 -2.72 -3.24
C ALA A 171 -15.28 -3.04 -3.71
N ARG A 172 -15.55 -4.29 -4.09
CA ARG A 172 -16.90 -4.74 -4.51
C ARG A 172 -17.91 -4.62 -3.39
N ALA A 173 -17.56 -5.01 -2.16
CA ALA A 173 -18.46 -4.95 -1.02
C ALA A 173 -18.80 -3.50 -0.67
N ALA A 174 -17.82 -2.60 -0.61
CA ALA A 174 -18.05 -1.18 -0.38
C ALA A 174 -18.94 -0.56 -1.45
N ALA A 175 -18.72 -0.88 -2.73
CA ALA A 175 -19.54 -0.40 -3.84
C ALA A 175 -20.98 -0.93 -3.79
N ALA A 176 -21.20 -2.18 -3.38
CA ALA A 176 -22.53 -2.75 -3.22
C ALA A 176 -23.33 -2.05 -2.12
N VAL A 177 -22.67 -1.73 -0.99
CA VAL A 177 -23.30 -0.95 0.09
C VAL A 177 -23.64 0.46 -0.40
N ASP A 178 -22.70 1.16 -1.06
CA ASP A 178 -22.94 2.52 -1.57
C ASP A 178 -24.12 2.58 -2.55
N ALA A 179 -24.18 1.62 -3.48
CA ALA A 179 -25.29 1.51 -4.42
C ALA A 179 -26.65 1.34 -3.72
N GLY A 180 -26.68 0.62 -2.59
CA GLY A 180 -27.90 0.43 -1.77
C GLY A 180 -28.29 1.65 -0.93
N GLN A 181 -27.36 2.61 -0.71
CA GLN A 181 -27.60 3.79 0.13
C GLN A 181 -28.19 5.00 -0.63
N ASN A 182 -28.32 4.93 -1.96
CA ASN A 182 -28.90 6.00 -2.79
C ASN A 182 -28.29 7.40 -2.54
N GLY A 183 -26.97 7.49 -2.40
CA GLY A 183 -26.26 8.74 -2.16
C GLY A 183 -26.32 9.24 -0.71
N ASN A 184 -26.55 8.36 0.25
CA ASN A 184 -26.52 8.70 1.67
C ASN A 184 -25.07 8.88 2.16
N ASP A 185 -24.65 10.13 2.35
CA ASP A 185 -23.32 10.51 2.81
C ASP A 185 -23.14 10.49 4.34
N SER A 186 -24.05 9.85 5.07
CA SER A 186 -23.95 9.79 6.54
C SER A 186 -22.75 8.94 7.02
N ASN A 187 -22.29 9.21 8.24
CA ASN A 187 -21.29 8.36 8.89
C ASN A 187 -21.78 6.91 9.11
N TYR A 188 -23.09 6.73 9.21
CA TYR A 188 -23.70 5.40 9.31
C TYR A 188 -23.51 4.61 8.01
N ALA A 189 -23.80 5.21 6.84
CA ALA A 189 -23.56 4.58 5.55
C ALA A 189 -22.08 4.26 5.32
N LEU A 190 -21.19 5.17 5.72
CA LEU A 190 -19.75 4.93 5.69
C LEU A 190 -19.35 3.75 6.60
N GLY A 191 -19.94 3.65 7.79
CA GLY A 191 -19.72 2.53 8.71
C GLY A 191 -20.09 1.20 8.07
N LEU A 192 -21.29 1.10 7.49
CA LEU A 192 -21.74 -0.11 6.79
C LEU A 192 -20.80 -0.49 5.63
N ALA A 193 -20.30 0.49 4.87
CA ALA A 193 -19.39 0.21 3.76
C ALA A 193 -18.02 -0.29 4.25
N LEU A 194 -17.52 0.25 5.36
CA LEU A 194 -16.27 -0.20 5.98
C LEU A 194 -16.40 -1.61 6.57
N ASP A 195 -17.49 -1.89 7.30
CA ASP A 195 -17.74 -3.21 7.88
C ASP A 195 -17.84 -4.26 6.76
N ALA A 196 -18.62 -3.99 5.71
CA ALA A 196 -18.75 -4.90 4.57
C ALA A 196 -17.43 -5.11 3.82
N ALA A 197 -16.59 -4.07 3.69
CA ALA A 197 -15.28 -4.18 3.05
C ALA A 197 -14.35 -5.11 3.86
N VAL A 198 -14.33 -5.00 5.19
CA VAL A 198 -13.52 -5.85 6.07
C VAL A 198 -14.03 -7.30 6.07
N GLU A 199 -15.33 -7.51 6.13
CA GLU A 199 -15.94 -8.85 6.07
C GLU A 199 -15.61 -9.56 4.75
N ALA A 200 -15.79 -8.87 3.62
CA ALA A 200 -15.46 -9.43 2.31
C ALA A 200 -13.95 -9.67 2.12
N ALA A 201 -13.12 -8.82 2.73
CA ALA A 201 -11.66 -9.03 2.76
C ALA A 201 -11.29 -10.31 3.52
N LEU A 202 -11.89 -10.53 4.70
CA LEU A 202 -11.69 -11.77 5.47
C LEU A 202 -12.10 -13.01 4.68
N GLU A 203 -13.30 -12.99 4.08
CA GLU A 203 -13.73 -14.10 3.22
C GLU A 203 -12.78 -14.34 2.05
N ALA A 204 -12.21 -13.28 1.47
CA ALA A 204 -11.24 -13.40 0.39
C ALA A 204 -9.93 -14.01 0.88
N VAL A 205 -9.42 -13.61 2.05
CA VAL A 205 -8.23 -14.20 2.69
C VAL A 205 -8.43 -15.70 2.91
N VAL A 206 -9.54 -16.12 3.51
CA VAL A 206 -9.83 -17.54 3.73
C VAL A 206 -9.84 -18.35 2.43
N ARG A 207 -10.30 -17.74 1.33
CA ARG A 207 -10.34 -18.42 0.02
C ARG A 207 -8.99 -18.52 -0.68
N THR A 208 -7.98 -17.75 -0.28
CA THR A 208 -6.66 -17.74 -0.96
C THR A 208 -6.00 -19.12 -0.96
N GLU A 209 -6.10 -19.86 0.15
CA GLU A 209 -5.56 -21.23 0.26
C GLU A 209 -6.08 -22.16 -0.86
N ALA A 210 -7.38 -22.08 -1.18
CA ALA A 210 -7.98 -22.92 -2.20
C ALA A 210 -7.75 -22.40 -3.64
N GLN A 211 -7.20 -21.22 -3.80
CA GLN A 211 -6.98 -20.57 -5.10
C GLN A 211 -5.57 -20.74 -5.66
N LEU A 212 -4.60 -21.05 -4.79
CA LEU A 212 -3.19 -21.23 -5.16
C LEU A 212 -2.67 -22.58 -4.68
N ASP A 213 -2.15 -23.37 -5.60
CA ASP A 213 -1.65 -24.73 -5.31
C ASP A 213 -0.55 -24.72 -4.23
N ALA A 214 0.33 -23.69 -4.24
CA ALA A 214 1.37 -23.55 -3.23
C ALA A 214 0.79 -23.31 -1.83
N LEU A 215 -0.21 -22.44 -1.70
CA LEU A 215 -0.89 -22.15 -0.43
C LEU A 215 -1.67 -23.38 0.06
N GLN A 216 -2.35 -24.06 -0.85
CA GLN A 216 -3.09 -25.28 -0.55
C GLN A 216 -2.17 -26.40 -0.06
N ALA A 217 -1.01 -26.58 -0.70
CA ALA A 217 -0.04 -27.62 -0.32
C ALA A 217 0.56 -27.35 1.07
N ALA A 218 0.78 -26.08 1.41
CA ALA A 218 1.31 -25.68 2.72
C ALA A 218 0.22 -25.46 3.80
N HIS A 219 -1.07 -25.55 3.43
CA HIS A 219 -2.19 -25.26 4.34
C HIS A 219 -2.11 -23.88 5.01
N VAL A 220 -1.78 -22.85 4.23
CA VAL A 220 -1.69 -21.46 4.68
C VAL A 220 -2.52 -20.53 3.82
N VAL A 221 -2.91 -19.40 4.40
CA VAL A 221 -3.51 -18.27 3.65
C VAL A 221 -2.43 -17.34 3.10
N ASP A 222 -2.78 -16.48 2.12
CA ASP A 222 -1.87 -15.49 1.55
C ASP A 222 -1.42 -14.44 2.57
N ALA A 223 -0.12 -14.33 2.80
CA ALA A 223 0.47 -13.37 3.75
C ALA A 223 0.14 -11.91 3.41
N GLY A 224 0.24 -11.56 2.12
CA GLY A 224 -0.12 -10.22 1.62
C GLY A 224 -1.59 -9.90 1.83
N GLY A 225 -2.46 -10.90 1.61
CA GLY A 225 -3.90 -10.80 1.87
C GLY A 225 -4.24 -10.55 3.33
N VAL A 226 -3.61 -11.29 4.25
CA VAL A 226 -3.77 -11.05 5.70
C VAL A 226 -3.28 -9.64 6.07
N GLY A 227 -2.13 -9.23 5.54
CA GLY A 227 -1.62 -7.88 5.75
C GLY A 227 -2.59 -6.78 5.26
N MET A 228 -3.22 -6.99 4.10
CA MET A 228 -4.23 -6.06 3.57
C MET A 228 -5.51 -6.05 4.42
N LEU A 229 -5.96 -7.19 4.93
CA LEU A 229 -7.09 -7.30 5.86
C LEU A 229 -6.84 -6.47 7.12
N LEU A 230 -5.65 -6.60 7.74
CA LEU A 230 -5.24 -5.79 8.89
C LEU A 230 -5.27 -4.29 8.58
N ILE A 231 -4.78 -3.88 7.41
CA ILE A 231 -4.77 -2.48 6.98
C ILE A 231 -6.20 -1.94 6.82
N LEU A 232 -7.12 -2.74 6.28
CA LEU A 232 -8.54 -2.37 6.11
C LEU A 232 -9.27 -2.27 7.46
N ASP A 233 -9.04 -3.20 8.40
CA ASP A 233 -9.61 -3.08 9.75
C ASP A 233 -9.04 -1.89 10.51
N CYS A 234 -7.76 -1.55 10.33
CA CYS A 234 -7.18 -0.31 10.84
C CYS A 234 -7.86 0.94 10.27
N LEU A 235 -8.26 0.94 8.98
CA LEU A 235 -9.05 2.03 8.39
C LEU A 235 -10.42 2.13 9.04
N ARG A 236 -11.14 1.03 9.15
CA ARG A 236 -12.44 0.93 9.82
C ARG A 236 -12.34 1.45 11.26
N SER A 237 -11.39 0.93 12.02
CA SER A 237 -11.13 1.34 13.41
C SER A 237 -10.81 2.83 13.53
N ALA A 238 -9.98 3.39 12.66
CA ALA A 238 -9.61 4.80 12.68
C ALA A 238 -10.76 5.74 12.33
N VAL A 239 -11.64 5.33 11.42
CA VAL A 239 -12.79 6.13 10.95
C VAL A 239 -13.93 6.08 11.95
N LEU A 240 -14.29 4.88 12.42
CA LEU A 240 -15.43 4.67 13.32
C LEU A 240 -15.09 4.96 14.79
N GLY A 241 -13.80 5.02 15.14
CA GLY A 241 -13.37 5.21 16.53
C GLY A 241 -13.59 3.95 17.41
N VAL A 242 -13.58 2.78 16.78
CA VAL A 242 -13.73 1.47 17.46
C VAL A 242 -12.38 0.76 17.58
N GLU A 243 -12.33 -0.29 18.40
CA GLU A 243 -11.15 -1.15 18.51
C GLU A 243 -10.97 -1.99 17.24
N LEU A 244 -9.75 -2.49 17.04
CA LEU A 244 -9.45 -3.50 16.03
C LEU A 244 -10.17 -4.81 16.40
N GLN A 245 -10.57 -5.55 15.37
CA GLN A 245 -11.22 -6.85 15.54
C GLN A 245 -10.13 -7.92 15.70
N SER A 246 -9.79 -8.27 16.96
CA SER A 246 -8.77 -9.30 17.24
C SER A 246 -9.14 -10.66 16.67
N GLU A 247 -10.45 -10.95 16.56
CA GLU A 247 -10.98 -12.24 16.10
C GLU A 247 -10.84 -12.45 14.59
N LEU A 248 -10.50 -11.40 13.79
CA LEU A 248 -10.33 -11.53 12.34
C LEU A 248 -9.24 -12.51 11.91
N LEU A 249 -8.28 -12.74 12.78
CA LEU A 249 -7.12 -13.58 12.49
C LEU A 249 -7.28 -14.99 13.08
N ASP A 250 -8.31 -15.20 13.92
CA ASP A 250 -8.54 -16.47 14.59
C ASP A 250 -8.96 -17.54 13.56
N GLY A 251 -8.27 -18.67 13.57
CA GLY A 251 -8.58 -19.79 12.69
C GLY A 251 -8.15 -19.63 11.24
N LEU A 252 -7.36 -18.60 10.91
CA LEU A 252 -6.69 -18.52 9.61
C LEU A 252 -5.60 -19.60 9.51
N HIS A 253 -5.67 -20.42 8.48
CA HIS A 253 -4.75 -21.55 8.32
C HIS A 253 -3.30 -21.07 8.22
N GLY A 254 -2.44 -21.71 9.01
CA GLY A 254 -1.00 -21.39 9.12
C GLY A 254 -0.69 -20.15 9.94
N TYR A 255 -1.67 -19.28 10.21
CA TYR A 255 -1.39 -18.01 10.88
C TYR A 255 -1.18 -18.15 12.40
N ASP A 256 -1.91 -19.05 13.05
CA ASP A 256 -1.79 -19.32 14.49
C ASP A 256 -0.66 -20.31 14.83
N LEU A 257 -0.30 -21.15 13.87
CA LEU A 257 0.75 -22.16 14.00
C LEU A 257 2.05 -21.54 13.52
N GLN A 258 2.93 -21.15 14.42
CA GLN A 258 4.34 -20.92 14.07
C GLN A 258 4.97 -22.29 13.77
N ASP A 259 4.75 -22.82 12.58
CA ASP A 259 5.48 -23.99 12.11
C ASP A 259 6.76 -23.51 11.41
N PRO A 260 7.93 -23.66 12.05
CA PRO A 260 9.21 -23.23 11.46
C PRO A 260 9.59 -24.04 10.22
N HIS A 261 8.85 -25.10 9.91
CA HIS A 261 9.13 -26.00 8.80
C HIS A 261 8.37 -25.67 7.51
N ILE A 262 7.45 -24.66 7.50
CA ILE A 262 6.71 -24.28 6.28
C ILE A 262 7.68 -23.94 5.13
N HIS A 263 8.82 -23.32 5.44
CA HIS A 263 9.83 -22.95 4.45
C HIS A 263 10.89 -24.05 4.21
N ALA A 264 10.98 -25.07 5.07
CA ALA A 264 12.05 -26.07 5.00
C ALA A 264 11.97 -26.96 3.77
N ASP A 265 10.76 -27.18 3.24
CA ASP A 265 10.50 -28.03 2.09
C ASP A 265 10.33 -27.23 0.77
N MET A 266 10.47 -25.89 0.82
CA MET A 266 10.36 -25.05 -0.37
C MET A 266 11.70 -25.05 -1.14
N PRO A 267 11.65 -25.09 -2.49
CA PRO A 267 12.88 -24.93 -3.29
C PRO A 267 13.48 -23.55 -3.05
N ASP A 268 14.82 -23.51 -2.92
CA ASP A 268 15.55 -22.24 -2.86
C ASP A 268 15.26 -21.45 -4.16
N ASP A 269 14.87 -20.21 -4.04
CA ASP A 269 14.83 -19.27 -5.16
C ASP A 269 16.22 -18.61 -5.26
N ASP A 270 16.99 -19.01 -6.28
CA ASP A 270 18.34 -18.48 -6.51
C ASP A 270 18.31 -17.08 -7.18
N GLY A 271 17.14 -16.46 -7.30
CA GLY A 271 16.94 -15.17 -7.94
C GLY A 271 17.30 -13.97 -7.06
N VAL A 272 17.22 -12.81 -7.69
CA VAL A 272 17.38 -11.51 -7.04
C VAL A 272 16.22 -10.58 -7.39
N GLU A 273 15.80 -9.77 -6.42
CA GLU A 273 14.90 -8.64 -6.63
C GLU A 273 15.71 -7.42 -7.09
N VAL A 274 15.33 -6.81 -8.20
CA VAL A 274 15.87 -5.53 -8.67
C VAL A 274 14.79 -4.47 -8.55
N MET A 275 15.10 -3.41 -7.81
CA MET A 275 14.23 -2.24 -7.70
C MET A 275 14.99 -0.97 -8.09
N CYS A 276 14.32 -0.07 -8.79
CA CYS A 276 14.87 1.25 -9.09
C CYS A 276 13.77 2.28 -9.35
N THR A 277 14.19 3.52 -9.51
CA THR A 277 13.35 4.61 -10.01
C THR A 277 13.97 5.13 -11.31
N ILE A 278 13.16 5.36 -12.35
CA ILE A 278 13.63 5.84 -13.65
C ILE A 278 12.62 6.80 -14.27
N SER A 279 13.12 7.82 -14.98
CA SER A 279 12.27 8.78 -15.73
C SER A 279 12.13 8.34 -17.17
N LEU A 280 10.89 7.96 -17.56
CA LEU A 280 10.59 7.42 -18.89
C LEU A 280 9.33 8.06 -19.49
N SER A 281 9.27 8.14 -20.82
CA SER A 281 8.01 8.37 -21.52
C SER A 281 7.06 7.16 -21.31
N PRO A 282 5.73 7.31 -21.46
CA PRO A 282 4.81 6.17 -21.38
C PRO A 282 5.15 5.03 -22.35
N LEU A 283 5.68 5.36 -23.54
CA LEU A 283 6.08 4.37 -24.55
C LEU A 283 7.34 3.60 -24.11
N ASP A 284 8.35 4.32 -23.60
CA ASP A 284 9.57 3.69 -23.09
C ASP A 284 9.26 2.82 -21.86
N ALA A 285 8.33 3.25 -20.99
CA ALA A 285 7.89 2.46 -19.85
C ALA A 285 7.19 1.15 -20.28
N ALA A 286 6.34 1.20 -21.32
CA ALA A 286 5.72 -0.01 -21.87
C ALA A 286 6.77 -0.94 -22.50
N THR A 287 7.76 -0.37 -23.19
CA THR A 287 8.88 -1.13 -23.79
C THR A 287 9.75 -1.76 -22.70
N LEU A 288 10.05 -1.01 -21.61
CA LEU A 288 10.82 -1.55 -20.49
C LEU A 288 10.09 -2.73 -19.84
N ARG A 289 8.79 -2.56 -19.56
CA ARG A 289 7.96 -3.64 -18.98
C ARG A 289 8.06 -4.92 -19.81
N GLN A 290 7.81 -4.82 -21.12
CA GLN A 290 7.89 -5.98 -22.01
C GLN A 290 9.27 -6.67 -21.97
N ARG A 291 10.36 -5.90 -21.98
CA ARG A 291 11.71 -6.46 -21.93
C ARG A 291 12.04 -7.11 -20.59
N LEU A 292 11.53 -6.56 -19.48
CA LEU A 292 11.71 -7.15 -18.17
C LEU A 292 10.89 -8.44 -18.00
N ASP A 293 9.69 -8.50 -18.58
CA ASP A 293 8.88 -9.74 -18.62
C ASP A 293 9.56 -10.90 -19.38
N GLU A 294 10.48 -10.57 -20.30
CA GLU A 294 11.30 -11.57 -21.02
C GLU A 294 12.50 -12.06 -20.19
N LEU A 295 12.91 -11.30 -19.16
CA LEU A 295 14.09 -11.59 -18.34
C LEU A 295 13.77 -12.25 -17.00
N GLY A 296 12.55 -12.02 -16.49
CA GLY A 296 12.16 -12.49 -15.17
C GLY A 296 10.66 -12.45 -14.95
N ASP A 297 10.26 -12.47 -13.70
CA ASP A 297 8.86 -12.46 -13.28
C ASP A 297 8.59 -11.34 -12.26
N SER A 298 7.36 -11.31 -11.72
CA SER A 298 6.95 -10.32 -10.70
C SER A 298 7.20 -8.86 -11.12
N VAL A 299 7.14 -8.56 -12.42
CA VAL A 299 7.39 -7.22 -12.95
C VAL A 299 6.26 -6.28 -12.51
N ILE A 300 6.61 -5.29 -11.69
CA ILE A 300 5.72 -4.21 -11.28
C ILE A 300 6.30 -2.89 -11.73
N MET A 301 5.50 -2.13 -12.49
CA MET A 301 5.85 -0.77 -12.87
C MET A 301 4.73 0.19 -12.48
N SER A 302 5.06 1.18 -11.68
CA SER A 302 4.11 2.19 -11.23
C SER A 302 4.67 3.59 -11.35
N GLN A 303 3.81 4.51 -11.76
CA GLN A 303 4.15 5.92 -11.88
C GLN A 303 4.22 6.58 -10.50
N VAL A 304 5.33 7.25 -10.22
CA VAL A 304 5.55 8.02 -8.98
C VAL A 304 5.18 9.48 -9.25
N GLY A 305 4.03 9.89 -8.72
CA GLY A 305 3.52 11.24 -8.90
C GLY A 305 2.70 11.46 -10.17
N PRO A 306 1.83 12.48 -10.19
CA PRO A 306 0.82 12.66 -11.24
C PRO A 306 1.31 13.44 -12.46
N ALA A 307 2.44 14.17 -12.36
CA ALA A 307 2.89 15.11 -13.39
C ALA A 307 4.17 14.63 -14.06
N PRO A 308 4.29 14.81 -15.38
CA PRO A 308 5.54 14.61 -16.09
C PRO A 308 6.54 15.75 -15.78
N ASP A 309 7.80 15.49 -16.08
CA ASP A 309 8.84 16.52 -16.13
C ASP A 309 8.69 17.42 -17.37
N THR A 310 9.64 18.35 -17.56
CA THR A 310 9.67 19.29 -18.70
C THR A 310 9.76 18.60 -20.05
N ASP A 311 10.27 17.36 -20.10
CA ASP A 311 10.46 16.56 -21.31
C ASP A 311 9.30 15.57 -21.55
N GLY A 312 8.23 15.66 -20.75
CA GLY A 312 7.06 14.77 -20.85
C GLY A 312 7.32 13.36 -20.31
N ARG A 313 8.37 13.16 -19.52
CA ARG A 313 8.69 11.90 -18.88
C ARG A 313 8.09 11.85 -17.48
N TYR A 314 7.62 10.67 -17.11
CA TYR A 314 7.14 10.38 -15.76
C TYR A 314 8.21 9.61 -15.00
N ARG A 315 8.26 9.80 -13.70
CA ARG A 315 9.08 9.00 -12.80
C ARG A 315 8.36 7.68 -12.52
N TRP A 316 9.03 6.56 -12.78
CA TRP A 316 8.51 5.21 -12.58
C TRP A 316 9.28 4.51 -11.49
N ARG A 317 8.58 3.82 -10.61
CA ARG A 317 9.15 2.78 -9.75
C ARG A 317 9.09 1.47 -10.51
N VAL A 318 10.22 0.79 -10.59
CA VAL A 318 10.39 -0.50 -11.26
C VAL A 318 10.75 -1.54 -10.20
N HIS A 319 10.16 -2.70 -10.29
CA HIS A 319 10.42 -3.88 -9.49
C HIS A 319 10.38 -5.11 -10.40
N VAL A 320 11.35 -6.01 -10.27
CA VAL A 320 11.40 -7.25 -11.04
C VAL A 320 12.22 -8.31 -10.30
N HIS A 321 11.79 -9.56 -10.38
CA HIS A 321 12.56 -10.73 -9.96
C HIS A 321 13.28 -11.33 -11.16
N VAL A 322 14.60 -11.56 -11.05
CA VAL A 322 15.45 -12.11 -12.12
C VAL A 322 16.48 -13.07 -11.53
N LEU A 323 16.96 -14.03 -12.32
CA LEU A 323 18.05 -14.91 -11.92
C LEU A 323 19.40 -14.16 -11.80
N ASP A 324 19.60 -13.14 -12.66
CA ASP A 324 20.83 -12.33 -12.69
C ASP A 324 20.44 -10.86 -12.88
N SER A 325 20.89 -10.01 -11.96
CA SER A 325 20.60 -8.56 -12.02
C SER A 325 21.26 -7.86 -13.20
N GLY A 326 22.36 -8.37 -13.76
CA GLY A 326 23.13 -7.73 -14.81
C GLY A 326 22.29 -7.41 -16.05
N PRO A 327 21.65 -8.39 -16.71
CA PRO A 327 20.81 -8.16 -17.89
C PRO A 327 19.63 -7.21 -17.62
N ALA A 328 19.02 -7.28 -16.43
CA ALA A 328 17.93 -6.40 -16.04
C ALA A 328 18.40 -4.94 -15.91
N LEU A 329 19.53 -4.72 -15.21
CA LEU A 329 20.11 -3.39 -15.03
C LEU A 329 20.59 -2.79 -16.35
N GLU A 330 21.16 -3.61 -17.25
CA GLU A 330 21.55 -3.18 -18.61
C GLU A 330 20.32 -2.76 -19.42
N THR A 331 19.24 -3.54 -19.36
CA THR A 331 17.97 -3.24 -20.02
C THR A 331 17.38 -1.93 -19.52
N ILE A 332 17.31 -1.75 -18.20
CA ILE A 332 16.83 -0.51 -17.56
C ILE A 332 17.68 0.68 -18.00
N SER A 333 19.02 0.56 -17.91
CA SER A 333 19.96 1.64 -18.23
C SER A 333 19.95 2.00 -19.71
N SER A 334 19.55 1.08 -20.59
CA SER A 334 19.44 1.35 -22.04
C SER A 334 18.35 2.38 -22.40
N LEU A 335 17.36 2.58 -21.51
CA LEU A 335 16.22 3.48 -21.74
C LEU A 335 16.31 4.79 -20.94
N GLY A 336 17.18 4.85 -19.94
CA GLY A 336 17.39 6.05 -19.13
C GLY A 336 18.35 5.78 -17.96
N GLU A 337 18.60 6.81 -17.17
CA GLU A 337 19.47 6.69 -15.99
C GLU A 337 18.62 6.27 -14.77
N PRO A 338 18.83 5.06 -14.22
CA PRO A 338 18.12 4.63 -13.02
C PRO A 338 18.70 5.31 -11.78
N ALA A 339 17.82 5.64 -10.85
CA ALA A 339 18.13 6.14 -9.51
C ALA A 339 17.60 5.16 -8.45
N ASP A 340 18.11 5.26 -7.23
CA ASP A 340 17.68 4.47 -6.08
C ASP A 340 17.67 2.95 -6.37
N VAL A 341 18.72 2.48 -7.04
CA VAL A 341 18.88 1.08 -7.43
C VAL A 341 19.17 0.25 -6.18
N SER A 342 18.38 -0.81 -5.98
CA SER A 342 18.65 -1.85 -4.98
C SER A 342 18.56 -3.22 -5.62
N VAL A 343 19.42 -4.12 -5.18
CA VAL A 343 19.42 -5.54 -5.54
C VAL A 343 19.45 -6.32 -4.24
N SER A 344 18.50 -7.23 -4.04
CA SER A 344 18.40 -8.09 -2.86
C SER A 344 18.19 -9.54 -3.28
N GLU A 345 18.76 -10.47 -2.52
CA GLU A 345 18.55 -11.91 -2.74
C GLU A 345 17.12 -12.29 -2.36
N LEU A 346 16.50 -13.19 -3.12
CA LEU A 346 15.17 -13.74 -2.87
C LEU A 346 15.22 -14.97 -1.93
N ALA A 347 16.42 -15.50 -1.66
CA ALA A 347 16.59 -16.64 -0.77
C ALA A 347 16.34 -16.25 0.70
N LEU A 348 15.75 -17.16 1.47
CA LEU A 348 15.66 -17.04 2.93
C LEU A 348 17.06 -16.92 3.54
N PRO A 349 17.27 -16.05 4.56
CA PRO A 349 18.51 -16.03 5.32
C PRO A 349 18.75 -17.40 5.92
N ARG A 350 19.78 -18.12 5.46
CA ARG A 350 20.18 -19.39 6.06
C ARG A 350 20.65 -19.12 7.48
N ASP A 351 20.10 -19.84 8.45
CA ASP A 351 20.62 -19.81 9.83
C ASP A 351 22.08 -20.27 9.77
N PRO A 352 23.06 -19.44 10.19
CA PRO A 352 24.48 -19.80 10.13
C PRO A 352 24.87 -20.96 11.07
N ASN A 353 23.91 -21.50 11.83
CA ASN A 353 24.16 -22.58 12.79
C ASN A 353 23.05 -23.66 12.65
N PRO A 354 23.11 -24.56 11.62
CA PRO A 354 22.27 -25.74 11.62
C PRO A 354 22.62 -26.54 12.89
N VAL A 355 21.64 -26.65 13.80
CA VAL A 355 21.73 -27.56 14.94
C VAL A 355 21.90 -28.97 14.34
N GLU A 356 23.14 -29.50 14.37
CA GLU A 356 23.36 -30.91 14.02
C GLU A 356 22.42 -31.75 14.88
N ALA A 357 21.40 -32.31 14.25
CA ALA A 357 20.52 -33.28 14.87
C ALA A 357 21.42 -34.45 15.32
N ASP A 358 21.67 -34.49 16.62
CA ASP A 358 22.42 -35.57 17.30
C ASP A 358 21.82 -36.93 16.89
N ALA A 359 22.49 -37.57 15.94
CA ALA A 359 22.28 -38.97 15.61
C ALA A 359 22.81 -39.82 16.74
N GLY A 360 22.14 -39.71 17.91
CA GLY A 360 22.39 -40.50 19.09
C GLY A 360 22.27 -41.98 18.78
N SER A 361 23.41 -42.59 18.54
CA SER A 361 23.72 -44.01 18.59
C SER A 361 22.86 -44.79 19.57
N ARG A 362 21.97 -45.64 19.04
CA ARG A 362 21.50 -46.83 19.76
C ARG A 362 22.40 -48.00 19.41
N GLU A 363 23.46 -48.14 20.15
CA GLU A 363 24.14 -49.46 20.30
C GLU A 363 23.85 -50.01 21.70
N GLY A 364 23.23 -51.18 21.73
CA GLY A 364 23.58 -52.36 22.51
C GLY A 364 23.20 -52.35 24.00
N ARG A 365 22.14 -52.99 24.38
CA ARG A 365 22.17 -54.28 25.13
C ARG A 365 20.74 -54.75 25.38
#